data_f9752701e21e19269f157af49d9ac3a6
#
_entry.id   f9752701e21e19269f157af49d9ac3a6
#
_cell.length_a   1.000
_cell.length_b   1.000
_cell.length_c   1.000
_cell.angle_alpha   90.00
_cell.angle_beta   90.00
_cell.angle_gamma   90.00
#
_symmetry.space_group_name_H-M   'P 1'
#
loop_
_entity.id
_entity.type
_entity.pdbx_description
1 polymer ?
#
loop_
_entity_poly.entity_id
_entity_poly.type
_entity_poly.pdbx_seq_one_letter_code
_entity_poly.pdbx_strand_id
1 'polypeptide(L)'
;MVMLWTIIAMKRFLRFYKKAYECKCKIIPVAINRECRLPQKEIEKKQSFDVWEQLRCRSLDENYMPTVAKIFARKIISMVLPTLYCESGEIFLSHRRIDGEEITAKLYDKIAVMAKEATPFRDVINVKVGEDAQAVIDLEMEKSDVFVFLHTPKSGESDWVLKELRFALLRNIPILWVKIDDADEKKLRIKPSDSAHLSFNSVDFEDEQKLISIVDNILDKSFELIMNRSMQSLEYSEMLREIFGEKVSVYDEQEMIYHISMDRKGYHYPQRNIEQYYQIYGRNPNMKDACRLSDLLKDRELDSIAILTNKILSYSRKDEVSLDSIEDFYYHWSNYLGKFERGNKNMEIVVSGAFPDADEIYKQSLTDALILFAKAIIRDGYELTFGSHPTFQELFFEIAKEECPADYKNKINMYISNWFLNDNEEEANRLRNNCSLYISEKKEDRTMSLTQMRKHMIQRKNVKALVCLGGKIRTNKTEEGIREEINLAKQENIPVFVVGSVGGCSSKVAKEYKETGWSELNSASSELNDKFYDDIDYYNMAQEMLKFLDEMV
;
A
#
# COMPACT_ATOMS: atom_id res chain seq x y z
N MET A 1 -42.37 -35.09 9.14
CA MET A 1 -42.09 -33.78 8.48
C MET A 1 -40.62 -33.50 8.34
N VAL A 2 -39.78 -33.70 9.34
CA VAL A 2 -38.32 -33.49 9.30
C VAL A 2 -37.63 -34.31 8.21
N MET A 3 -37.94 -35.63 8.08
CA MET A 3 -37.39 -36.49 7.04
C MET A 3 -37.72 -36.06 5.62
N LEU A 4 -38.91 -35.51 5.37
CA LEU A 4 -39.31 -35.05 4.02
C LEU A 4 -38.55 -33.76 3.61
N TRP A 5 -38.30 -32.87 4.57
CA TRP A 5 -37.48 -31.66 4.36
C TRP A 5 -36.02 -31.98 4.07
N THR A 6 -35.46 -32.97 4.77
CA THR A 6 -34.09 -33.46 4.54
C THR A 6 -33.92 -34.08 3.14
N ILE A 7 -34.89 -34.85 2.66
CA ILE A 7 -34.89 -35.46 1.33
C ILE A 7 -35.03 -34.40 0.23
N ILE A 8 -35.87 -33.36 0.44
CA ILE A 8 -36.04 -32.25 -0.53
C ILE A 8 -34.76 -31.38 -0.58
N ALA A 9 -34.18 -31.08 0.56
CA ALA A 9 -32.91 -30.35 0.63
C ALA A 9 -31.77 -31.11 -0.06
N MET A 10 -31.67 -32.41 0.16
CA MET A 10 -30.68 -33.29 -0.44
C MET A 10 -30.85 -33.38 -1.99
N LYS A 11 -32.09 -33.46 -2.50
CA LYS A 11 -32.36 -33.45 -3.94
C LYS A 11 -31.99 -32.11 -4.58
N ARG A 12 -32.24 -30.98 -3.91
CA ARG A 12 -31.82 -29.65 -4.38
C ARG A 12 -30.28 -29.54 -4.39
N PHE A 13 -29.62 -29.95 -3.32
CA PHE A 13 -28.16 -29.98 -3.25
C PHE A 13 -27.55 -30.79 -4.40
N LEU A 14 -28.02 -32.01 -4.65
CA LEU A 14 -27.53 -32.86 -5.75
C LEU A 14 -27.73 -32.21 -7.13
N ARG A 15 -28.80 -31.44 -7.33
CA ARG A 15 -29.01 -30.69 -8.58
C ARG A 15 -27.96 -29.59 -8.76
N PHE A 16 -27.71 -28.79 -7.72
CA PHE A 16 -26.68 -27.74 -7.77
C PHE A 16 -25.30 -28.35 -7.98
N TYR A 17 -24.97 -29.40 -7.26
CA TYR A 17 -23.71 -30.11 -7.39
C TYR A 17 -23.47 -30.59 -8.82
N LYS A 18 -24.44 -31.30 -9.42
CA LYS A 18 -24.34 -31.76 -10.81
C LYS A 18 -24.12 -30.62 -11.79
N LYS A 19 -24.89 -29.56 -11.65
CA LYS A 19 -24.75 -28.37 -12.51
C LYS A 19 -23.38 -27.71 -12.36
N ALA A 20 -22.91 -27.54 -11.14
CA ALA A 20 -21.57 -27.01 -10.86
C ALA A 20 -20.47 -27.89 -11.48
N TYR A 21 -20.60 -29.22 -11.38
CA TYR A 21 -19.68 -30.18 -11.98
C TYR A 21 -19.70 -30.10 -13.53
N GLU A 22 -20.88 -30.08 -14.14
CA GLU A 22 -21.07 -29.93 -15.58
C GLU A 22 -20.49 -28.61 -16.10
N CYS A 23 -20.67 -27.53 -15.36
CA CYS A 23 -20.10 -26.21 -15.66
C CYS A 23 -18.60 -26.09 -15.34
N LYS A 24 -17.94 -27.18 -14.92
CA LYS A 24 -16.53 -27.20 -14.52
C LYS A 24 -16.17 -26.21 -13.39
N CYS A 25 -17.15 -25.85 -12.57
CA CYS A 25 -16.90 -25.00 -11.40
C CYS A 25 -15.90 -25.67 -10.44
N LYS A 26 -15.11 -24.84 -9.77
CA LYS A 26 -14.19 -25.30 -8.73
C LYS A 26 -15.00 -25.78 -7.51
N ILE A 27 -14.99 -27.06 -7.21
CA ILE A 27 -15.71 -27.67 -6.08
C ILE A 27 -14.69 -28.03 -5.00
N ILE A 28 -14.88 -27.52 -3.79
CA ILE A 28 -14.03 -27.75 -2.63
C ILE A 28 -14.84 -28.56 -1.62
N PRO A 29 -14.48 -29.84 -1.34
CA PRO A 29 -15.11 -30.61 -0.31
C PRO A 29 -14.73 -30.08 1.07
N VAL A 30 -15.70 -29.93 1.99
CA VAL A 30 -15.48 -29.53 3.37
C VAL A 30 -16.02 -30.60 4.31
N ALA A 31 -15.15 -31.15 5.15
CA ALA A 31 -15.53 -32.08 6.19
C ALA A 31 -15.70 -31.35 7.53
N ILE A 32 -16.94 -31.14 7.96
CA ILE A 32 -17.27 -30.42 9.19
C ILE A 32 -17.27 -31.33 10.43
N ASN A 33 -17.24 -32.63 10.24
CA ASN A 33 -17.05 -33.62 11.30
C ASN A 33 -16.37 -34.89 10.72
N ARG A 34 -15.95 -35.79 11.60
CA ARG A 34 -15.23 -37.04 11.20
C ARG A 34 -16.03 -37.97 10.30
N GLU A 35 -17.35 -37.93 10.38
CA GLU A 35 -18.26 -38.76 9.60
C GLU A 35 -18.51 -38.24 8.19
N CYS A 36 -18.26 -36.97 7.96
CA CYS A 36 -18.51 -36.27 6.68
C CYS A 36 -17.30 -36.27 5.71
N ARG A 37 -16.36 -37.20 5.89
CA ARG A 37 -15.12 -37.24 5.07
C ARG A 37 -15.27 -37.90 3.70
N LEU A 38 -16.45 -38.43 3.38
CA LEU A 38 -16.69 -39.11 2.11
C LEU A 38 -17.29 -38.17 1.08
N PRO A 39 -16.47 -37.60 0.18
CA PRO A 39 -16.97 -36.78 -0.91
C PRO A 39 -17.77 -37.61 -1.93
N GLN A 40 -18.52 -36.92 -2.80
CA GLN A 40 -19.18 -37.58 -3.93
C GLN A 40 -18.14 -38.23 -4.86
N LYS A 41 -18.51 -39.31 -5.53
CA LYS A 41 -17.62 -40.13 -6.38
C LYS A 41 -16.83 -39.30 -7.39
N GLU A 42 -17.46 -38.30 -7.96
CA GLU A 42 -16.86 -37.44 -8.99
C GLU A 42 -15.71 -36.58 -8.45
N ILE A 43 -15.68 -36.34 -7.14
CA ILE A 43 -14.66 -35.54 -6.46
C ILE A 43 -13.91 -36.30 -5.38
N GLU A 44 -14.05 -37.66 -5.32
CA GLU A 44 -13.42 -38.48 -4.29
C GLU A 44 -11.89 -38.37 -4.24
N LYS A 45 -11.27 -38.01 -5.37
CA LYS A 45 -9.82 -37.76 -5.49
C LYS A 45 -9.39 -36.36 -5.04
N LYS A 46 -10.33 -35.45 -4.76
CA LYS A 46 -9.99 -34.11 -4.32
C LYS A 46 -9.75 -34.09 -2.81
N GLN A 47 -8.70 -33.41 -2.39
CA GLN A 47 -8.43 -33.17 -0.98
C GLN A 47 -9.57 -32.34 -0.38
N SER A 48 -10.17 -32.82 0.71
CA SER A 48 -11.17 -32.06 1.48
C SER A 48 -10.50 -31.13 2.48
N PHE A 49 -11.12 -29.98 2.73
CA PHE A 49 -10.81 -29.15 3.88
C PHE A 49 -11.46 -29.79 5.11
N ASP A 50 -10.65 -30.37 5.97
CA ASP A 50 -11.11 -31.08 7.18
C ASP A 50 -10.99 -30.15 8.39
N VAL A 51 -12.12 -29.65 8.88
CA VAL A 51 -12.19 -28.68 9.98
C VAL A 51 -11.53 -29.20 11.25
N TRP A 52 -11.72 -30.48 11.58
CA TRP A 52 -11.12 -31.08 12.77
C TRP A 52 -9.60 -31.24 12.65
N GLU A 53 -9.12 -31.57 11.48
CA GLU A 53 -7.70 -31.64 11.21
C GLU A 53 -7.08 -30.24 11.29
N GLN A 54 -7.80 -29.19 10.83
CA GLN A 54 -7.33 -27.81 10.97
C GLN A 54 -7.20 -27.38 12.43
N LEU A 55 -8.17 -27.72 13.28
CA LEU A 55 -8.07 -27.49 14.72
C LEU A 55 -6.89 -28.26 15.33
N ARG A 56 -6.82 -29.54 15.10
CA ARG A 56 -5.80 -30.43 15.66
C ARG A 56 -4.39 -30.02 15.30
N CYS A 57 -4.16 -29.74 14.03
CA CYS A 57 -2.82 -29.41 13.54
C CYS A 57 -2.33 -28.04 13.99
N ARG A 58 -3.22 -27.18 14.50
CA ARG A 58 -2.88 -25.85 15.06
C ARG A 58 -2.97 -25.83 16.60
N SER A 59 -3.19 -26.98 17.23
CA SER A 59 -3.38 -27.08 18.67
C SER A 59 -4.52 -26.19 19.21
N LEU A 60 -5.62 -26.12 18.44
CA LEU A 60 -6.83 -25.36 18.77
C LEU A 60 -7.96 -26.31 19.18
N ASP A 61 -8.82 -25.88 20.09
CA ASP A 61 -10.04 -26.58 20.48
C ASP A 61 -11.27 -26.09 19.70
N GLU A 62 -12.46 -26.61 20.02
CA GLU A 62 -13.71 -26.32 19.32
C GLU A 62 -14.14 -24.85 19.44
N ASN A 63 -13.68 -24.12 20.47
CA ASN A 63 -14.00 -22.70 20.64
C ASN A 63 -13.39 -21.82 19.53
N TYR A 64 -12.35 -22.35 18.84
CA TYR A 64 -11.67 -21.67 17.73
C TYR A 64 -12.23 -22.02 16.33
N MET A 65 -13.45 -22.56 16.24
CA MET A 65 -14.15 -22.74 14.96
C MET A 65 -14.22 -21.45 14.11
N PRO A 66 -14.45 -20.26 14.66
CA PRO A 66 -14.41 -19.02 13.90
C PRO A 66 -13.03 -18.79 13.24
N THR A 67 -11.93 -19.05 13.93
CA THR A 67 -10.57 -18.95 13.36
C THR A 67 -10.38 -19.93 12.20
N VAL A 68 -10.86 -21.17 12.31
CA VAL A 68 -10.81 -22.14 11.20
C VAL A 68 -11.67 -21.68 10.01
N ALA A 69 -12.82 -21.06 10.25
CA ALA A 69 -13.64 -20.48 9.19
C ALA A 69 -12.90 -19.36 8.43
N LYS A 70 -12.17 -18.50 9.15
CA LYS A 70 -11.31 -17.46 8.54
C LYS A 70 -10.19 -18.06 7.69
N ILE A 71 -9.52 -19.11 8.19
CA ILE A 71 -8.50 -19.86 7.43
C ILE A 71 -9.10 -20.41 6.14
N PHE A 72 -10.29 -21.00 6.22
CA PHE A 72 -10.97 -21.52 5.04
C PHE A 72 -11.33 -20.40 4.04
N ALA A 73 -11.83 -19.27 4.53
CA ALA A 73 -12.14 -18.11 3.68
C ALA A 73 -10.90 -17.60 2.94
N ARG A 74 -9.76 -17.43 3.63
CA ARG A 74 -8.48 -17.04 3.03
C ARG A 74 -8.02 -18.04 1.98
N LYS A 75 -8.20 -19.34 2.23
CA LYS A 75 -7.91 -20.38 1.27
C LYS A 75 -8.77 -20.27 0.00
N ILE A 76 -10.06 -20.00 0.14
CA ILE A 76 -10.94 -19.76 -1.01
C ILE A 76 -10.44 -18.55 -1.80
N ILE A 77 -10.11 -17.44 -1.13
CA ILE A 77 -9.63 -16.22 -1.78
C ILE A 77 -8.35 -16.50 -2.56
N SER A 78 -7.36 -17.18 -1.99
CA SER A 78 -6.11 -17.51 -2.68
C SER A 78 -6.32 -18.42 -3.90
N MET A 79 -7.39 -19.23 -3.89
CA MET A 79 -7.75 -20.10 -5.01
C MET A 79 -8.54 -19.38 -6.11
N VAL A 80 -9.32 -18.38 -5.76
CA VAL A 80 -10.19 -17.63 -6.71
C VAL A 80 -9.45 -16.42 -7.27
N LEU A 81 -8.63 -15.77 -6.46
CA LEU A 81 -7.88 -14.56 -6.79
C LEU A 81 -6.38 -14.74 -6.56
N PRO A 82 -5.72 -15.68 -7.26
CA PRO A 82 -4.33 -16.06 -6.98
C PRO A 82 -3.32 -14.94 -7.30
N THR A 83 -3.70 -13.97 -8.12
CA THR A 83 -2.89 -12.78 -8.43
C THR A 83 -2.96 -11.73 -7.33
N LEU A 84 -4.00 -11.75 -6.49
CA LEU A 84 -4.20 -10.77 -5.42
C LEU A 84 -3.76 -11.30 -4.05
N TYR A 85 -3.92 -12.60 -3.78
CA TYR A 85 -3.60 -13.18 -2.48
C TYR A 85 -3.01 -14.59 -2.60
N CYS A 86 -2.03 -14.87 -1.74
CA CYS A 86 -1.45 -16.20 -1.56
C CYS A 86 -1.43 -16.58 -0.07
N GLU A 87 -1.90 -17.79 0.28
CA GLU A 87 -1.84 -18.28 1.66
C GLU A 87 -0.40 -18.43 2.18
N SER A 88 0.53 -18.75 1.29
CA SER A 88 1.96 -18.91 1.63
C SER A 88 2.69 -17.57 1.70
N GLY A 89 2.00 -16.54 2.18
CA GLY A 89 2.57 -15.19 2.34
C GLY A 89 3.69 -15.14 3.38
N GLU A 90 4.58 -14.17 3.24
CA GLU A 90 5.69 -13.95 4.14
C GLU A 90 5.39 -12.80 5.11
N ILE A 91 5.58 -13.04 6.41
CA ILE A 91 5.32 -12.09 7.50
C ILE A 91 6.63 -11.69 8.12
N PHE A 92 7.03 -10.42 8.01
CA PHE A 92 8.23 -9.90 8.65
C PHE A 92 7.90 -9.35 10.04
N LEU A 93 8.59 -9.82 11.10
CA LEU A 93 8.42 -9.38 12.48
C LEU A 93 9.54 -8.43 12.88
N SER A 94 9.29 -7.11 12.81
CA SER A 94 10.24 -6.08 13.26
C SER A 94 10.04 -5.77 14.73
N HIS A 95 11.14 -5.74 15.48
CA HIS A 95 11.13 -5.47 16.92
C HIS A 95 12.46 -4.89 17.42
N ARG A 96 12.44 -4.26 18.57
CA ARG A 96 13.65 -3.94 19.31
C ARG A 96 14.08 -5.12 20.17
N ARG A 97 15.31 -5.64 19.99
CA ARG A 97 15.81 -6.81 20.75
C ARG A 97 15.79 -6.64 22.26
N ILE A 98 16.09 -5.43 22.74
CA ILE A 98 16.26 -5.15 24.19
C ILE A 98 15.00 -5.42 25.03
N ASP A 99 13.81 -5.18 24.45
CA ASP A 99 12.52 -5.25 25.13
C ASP A 99 11.41 -5.95 24.32
N GLY A 100 11.70 -6.40 23.11
CA GLY A 100 10.77 -7.09 22.23
C GLY A 100 11.12 -8.55 21.90
N GLU A 101 12.35 -8.99 22.21
CA GLU A 101 12.87 -10.30 21.80
C GLU A 101 12.01 -11.47 22.23
N GLU A 102 11.61 -11.52 23.51
CA GLU A 102 10.83 -12.63 24.08
C GLU A 102 9.41 -12.67 23.52
N ILE A 103 8.76 -11.50 23.40
CA ILE A 103 7.43 -11.36 22.80
C ILE A 103 7.45 -11.82 21.34
N THR A 104 8.47 -11.38 20.60
CA THR A 104 8.62 -11.75 19.19
C THR A 104 8.86 -13.25 19.02
N ALA A 105 9.62 -13.87 19.92
CA ALA A 105 9.83 -15.32 19.92
C ALA A 105 8.50 -16.08 20.06
N LYS A 106 7.69 -15.71 21.07
CA LYS A 106 6.38 -16.32 21.30
C LYS A 106 5.43 -16.13 20.11
N LEU A 107 5.42 -14.92 19.52
CA LEU A 107 4.64 -14.63 18.34
C LEU A 107 5.09 -15.48 17.15
N TYR A 108 6.39 -15.54 16.88
CA TYR A 108 6.96 -16.33 15.79
C TYR A 108 6.53 -17.80 15.88
N ASP A 109 6.75 -18.42 17.05
CA ASP A 109 6.41 -19.82 17.28
C ASP A 109 4.89 -20.06 17.13
N LYS A 110 4.06 -19.15 17.66
CA LYS A 110 2.61 -19.29 17.58
C LYS A 110 2.07 -19.03 16.17
N ILE A 111 2.60 -18.05 15.44
CA ILE A 111 2.25 -17.79 14.03
C ILE A 111 2.61 -19.01 13.18
N ALA A 112 3.79 -19.61 13.37
CA ALA A 112 4.21 -20.80 12.63
C ALA A 112 3.27 -22.01 12.85
N VAL A 113 2.62 -22.09 14.01
CA VAL A 113 1.63 -23.13 14.30
C VAL A 113 0.24 -22.76 13.74
N MET A 114 -0.22 -21.52 13.90
CA MET A 114 -1.57 -21.10 13.54
C MET A 114 -1.72 -20.78 12.05
N ALA A 115 -0.69 -20.24 11.42
CA ALA A 115 -0.65 -19.89 9.99
C ALA A 115 0.39 -20.78 9.28
N LYS A 116 0.17 -22.10 9.27
CA LYS A 116 1.11 -23.11 8.72
C LYS A 116 1.51 -22.88 7.28
N GLU A 117 0.69 -22.18 6.55
CA GLU A 117 0.91 -21.83 5.16
C GLU A 117 1.78 -20.59 5.01
N ALA A 118 1.81 -19.70 6.01
CA ALA A 118 2.63 -18.51 6.03
C ALA A 118 4.03 -18.78 6.60
N THR A 119 4.99 -17.98 6.16
CA THR A 119 6.38 -18.08 6.63
C THR A 119 6.71 -16.82 7.45
N PRO A 120 6.70 -16.88 8.80
CA PRO A 120 7.20 -15.78 9.60
C PRO A 120 8.72 -15.68 9.49
N PHE A 121 9.23 -14.47 9.35
CA PHE A 121 10.65 -14.16 9.40
C PHE A 121 11.00 -13.43 10.69
N ARG A 122 12.09 -13.87 11.31
CA ARG A 122 12.69 -13.24 12.48
C ARG A 122 14.22 -13.27 12.31
N ASP A 123 14.86 -12.11 12.39
CA ASP A 123 16.28 -11.92 12.09
C ASP A 123 17.23 -12.86 12.86
N VAL A 124 17.00 -13.06 14.17
CA VAL A 124 17.84 -13.90 15.04
C VAL A 124 17.86 -15.37 14.62
N ILE A 125 16.76 -15.89 14.06
CA ILE A 125 16.62 -17.31 13.73
C ILE A 125 16.95 -17.57 12.26
N ASN A 126 16.58 -16.66 11.37
CA ASN A 126 16.60 -16.88 9.94
C ASN A 126 17.91 -16.45 9.28
N VAL A 127 18.72 -15.56 9.90
CA VAL A 127 20.05 -15.19 9.41
C VAL A 127 21.09 -16.19 9.88
N LYS A 128 21.78 -16.82 8.94
CA LYS A 128 22.80 -17.83 9.26
C LYS A 128 24.13 -17.18 9.68
N VAL A 129 24.88 -17.89 10.52
CA VAL A 129 26.21 -17.45 10.94
C VAL A 129 27.13 -17.31 9.72
N GLY A 130 27.72 -16.11 9.54
CA GLY A 130 28.63 -15.81 8.44
C GLY A 130 27.99 -15.17 7.20
N GLU A 131 26.67 -14.99 7.19
CA GLU A 131 25.97 -14.21 6.16
C GLU A 131 26.03 -12.70 6.47
N ASP A 132 25.93 -11.87 5.43
CA ASP A 132 25.68 -10.44 5.61
C ASP A 132 24.25 -10.25 6.12
N ALA A 133 24.14 -10.03 7.42
CA ALA A 133 22.84 -9.94 8.10
C ALA A 133 21.95 -8.85 7.50
N GLN A 134 22.52 -7.70 7.12
CA GLN A 134 21.73 -6.62 6.54
C GLN A 134 21.18 -6.99 5.16
N ALA A 135 22.00 -7.57 4.30
CA ALA A 135 21.56 -7.98 2.97
C ALA A 135 20.46 -9.04 3.03
N VAL A 136 20.54 -9.99 3.99
CA VAL A 136 19.50 -11.00 4.21
C VAL A 136 18.21 -10.35 4.70
N ILE A 137 18.30 -9.44 5.68
CA ILE A 137 17.13 -8.75 6.24
C ILE A 137 16.42 -7.91 5.15
N ASP A 138 17.18 -7.13 4.39
CA ASP A 138 16.63 -6.30 3.30
C ASP A 138 15.92 -7.17 2.26
N LEU A 139 16.50 -8.32 1.88
CA LEU A 139 15.91 -9.27 0.93
C LEU A 139 14.62 -9.92 1.47
N GLU A 140 14.61 -10.30 2.75
CA GLU A 140 13.43 -10.91 3.37
C GLU A 140 12.31 -9.88 3.59
N MET A 141 12.64 -8.63 3.90
CA MET A 141 11.66 -7.54 3.90
C MET A 141 11.04 -7.33 2.52
N GLU A 142 11.84 -7.33 1.44
CA GLU A 142 11.30 -7.20 0.08
C GLU A 142 10.32 -8.30 -0.30
N LYS A 143 10.56 -9.53 0.14
CA LYS A 143 9.68 -10.66 -0.11
C LYS A 143 8.39 -10.61 0.72
N SER A 144 8.38 -9.86 1.83
CA SER A 144 7.28 -9.89 2.79
C SER A 144 6.00 -9.30 2.21
N ASP A 145 4.88 -9.96 2.46
CA ASP A 145 3.55 -9.47 2.12
C ASP A 145 3.02 -8.49 3.16
N VAL A 146 3.51 -8.60 4.39
CA VAL A 146 3.19 -7.68 5.49
C VAL A 146 4.38 -7.53 6.44
N PHE A 147 4.57 -6.29 6.89
CA PHE A 147 5.55 -5.92 7.90
C PHE A 147 4.83 -5.69 9.24
N VAL A 148 5.04 -6.57 10.21
CA VAL A 148 4.48 -6.44 11.56
C VAL A 148 5.47 -5.70 12.45
N PHE A 149 5.16 -4.45 12.74
CA PHE A 149 5.97 -3.59 13.59
C PHE A 149 5.54 -3.71 15.05
N LEU A 150 6.36 -4.33 15.88
CA LEU A 150 6.17 -4.44 17.32
C LEU A 150 6.78 -3.22 18.02
N HIS A 151 5.94 -2.23 18.30
CA HIS A 151 6.32 -1.00 18.96
C HIS A 151 6.37 -1.19 20.48
N THR A 152 7.55 -1.45 21.01
CA THR A 152 7.84 -1.56 22.45
C THR A 152 8.29 -0.21 23.03
N PRO A 153 8.31 -0.02 24.34
CA PRO A 153 8.69 1.26 24.98
C PRO A 153 10.03 1.83 24.54
N LYS A 154 10.98 0.98 24.13
CA LYS A 154 12.32 1.40 23.66
C LYS A 154 12.49 1.43 22.14
N SER A 155 11.50 1.06 21.36
CA SER A 155 11.62 0.99 19.88
C SER A 155 11.98 2.32 19.24
N GLY A 156 11.43 3.44 19.74
CA GLY A 156 11.69 4.78 19.20
C GLY A 156 13.15 5.25 19.32
N GLU A 157 13.96 4.59 20.13
CA GLU A 157 15.39 4.87 20.33
C GLU A 157 16.29 4.07 19.36
N SER A 158 15.72 3.20 18.54
CA SER A 158 16.45 2.29 17.65
C SER A 158 16.52 2.84 16.23
N ASP A 159 17.71 3.27 15.82
CA ASP A 159 17.95 3.64 14.42
C ASP A 159 17.73 2.45 13.46
N TRP A 160 17.94 1.23 13.95
CA TRP A 160 17.72 0.00 13.18
C TRP A 160 16.22 -0.23 12.88
N VAL A 161 15.37 -0.19 13.90
CA VAL A 161 13.91 -0.31 13.73
C VAL A 161 13.36 0.80 12.82
N LEU A 162 13.89 2.02 12.96
CA LEU A 162 13.52 3.15 12.10
C LEU A 162 13.94 2.91 10.64
N LYS A 163 15.10 2.29 10.41
CA LYS A 163 15.58 1.93 9.07
C LYS A 163 14.68 0.87 8.42
N GLU A 164 14.31 -0.18 9.16
CA GLU A 164 13.38 -1.21 8.69
C GLU A 164 11.99 -0.63 8.36
N LEU A 165 11.46 0.21 9.26
CA LEU A 165 10.17 0.87 9.06
C LEU A 165 10.16 1.77 7.81
N ARG A 166 11.24 2.55 7.60
CA ARG A 166 11.44 3.35 6.41
C ARG A 166 11.49 2.49 5.15
N PHE A 167 12.26 1.41 5.18
CA PHE A 167 12.36 0.48 4.06
C PHE A 167 10.99 -0.07 3.69
N ALA A 168 10.21 -0.55 4.66
CA ALA A 168 8.87 -1.08 4.41
C ALA A 168 7.94 -0.03 3.76
N LEU A 169 7.96 1.22 4.25
CA LEU A 169 7.18 2.31 3.70
C LEU A 169 7.57 2.65 2.25
N LEU A 170 8.87 2.79 1.97
CA LEU A 170 9.36 3.15 0.64
C LEU A 170 9.17 2.02 -0.39
N ARG A 171 9.15 0.78 0.05
CA ARG A 171 8.88 -0.41 -0.78
C ARG A 171 7.41 -0.79 -0.87
N ASN A 172 6.53 0.09 -0.38
CA ASN A 172 5.08 -0.10 -0.46
C ASN A 172 4.60 -1.42 0.21
N ILE A 173 5.27 -1.84 1.29
CA ILE A 173 4.89 -3.03 2.05
C ILE A 173 3.84 -2.64 3.10
N PRO A 174 2.68 -3.32 3.17
CA PRO A 174 1.68 -3.04 4.20
C PRO A 174 2.26 -3.19 5.61
N ILE A 175 2.03 -2.21 6.49
CA ILE A 175 2.57 -2.20 7.84
C ILE A 175 1.47 -2.41 8.87
N LEU A 176 1.54 -3.51 9.61
CA LEU A 176 0.72 -3.71 10.80
C LEU A 176 1.47 -3.19 12.02
N TRP A 177 1.04 -2.04 12.54
CA TRP A 177 1.60 -1.44 13.73
C TRP A 177 0.92 -2.00 14.99
N VAL A 178 1.69 -2.74 15.79
CA VAL A 178 1.26 -3.36 17.06
C VAL A 178 1.98 -2.66 18.21
N LYS A 179 1.23 -1.98 19.05
CA LYS A 179 1.75 -1.31 20.24
C LYS A 179 1.77 -2.27 21.41
N ILE A 180 2.88 -2.30 22.14
CA ILE A 180 3.08 -3.11 23.34
C ILE A 180 3.23 -2.18 24.56
N ASP A 181 2.44 -2.44 25.59
CA ASP A 181 2.39 -1.67 26.84
C ASP A 181 2.14 -0.18 26.58
N ASP A 182 2.86 0.68 27.28
CA ASP A 182 2.77 2.14 27.21
C ASP A 182 3.77 2.77 26.22
N ALA A 183 4.18 2.02 25.18
CA ALA A 183 5.08 2.55 24.17
C ALA A 183 4.64 3.93 23.65
N ASP A 184 5.55 4.89 23.70
CA ASP A 184 5.25 6.29 23.39
C ASP A 184 5.35 6.56 21.89
N GLU A 185 4.21 6.69 21.22
CA GLU A 185 4.12 6.98 19.79
C GLU A 185 4.79 8.29 19.38
N LYS A 186 4.94 9.24 20.29
CA LYS A 186 5.60 10.54 20.02
C LYS A 186 7.12 10.41 19.87
N LYS A 187 7.70 9.32 20.37
CA LYS A 187 9.12 9.03 20.21
C LYS A 187 9.48 8.46 18.84
N LEU A 188 8.50 8.00 18.06
CA LEU A 188 8.74 7.53 16.69
C LEU A 188 8.97 8.73 15.77
N ARG A 189 10.14 8.77 15.12
CA ARG A 189 10.45 9.77 14.08
C ARG A 189 9.67 9.55 12.79
N ILE A 190 9.36 8.31 12.47
CA ILE A 190 8.57 7.90 11.32
C ILE A 190 7.40 7.08 11.84
N LYS A 191 6.20 7.44 11.43
CA LYS A 191 4.97 6.72 11.79
C LYS A 191 4.33 6.15 10.53
N PRO A 192 3.92 4.87 10.56
CA PRO A 192 3.18 4.29 9.43
C PRO A 192 1.73 4.80 9.36
N SER A 193 1.19 5.29 10.48
CA SER A 193 -0.18 5.81 10.59
C SER A 193 -0.30 6.76 11.79
N ASP A 194 -1.48 7.35 12.03
CA ASP A 194 -1.72 8.25 13.16
C ASP A 194 -1.64 7.54 14.52
N SER A 195 -2.11 6.29 14.59
CA SER A 195 -2.09 5.47 15.80
C SER A 195 -1.84 4.00 15.48
N ALA A 196 -1.46 3.22 16.48
CA ALA A 196 -1.30 1.78 16.33
C ALA A 196 -2.61 1.09 15.91
N HIS A 197 -2.50 0.06 15.05
CA HIS A 197 -3.64 -0.74 14.61
C HIS A 197 -4.16 -1.67 15.73
N LEU A 198 -3.22 -2.22 16.52
CA LEU A 198 -3.51 -3.10 17.65
C LEU A 198 -2.68 -2.65 18.86
N SER A 199 -3.21 -2.92 20.06
CA SER A 199 -2.48 -2.64 21.31
C SER A 199 -2.67 -3.82 22.28
N PHE A 200 -1.57 -4.28 22.88
CA PHE A 200 -1.55 -5.39 23.84
C PHE A 200 -0.62 -5.08 25.01
N ASN A 201 -0.83 -5.79 26.13
CA ASN A 201 0.10 -5.75 27.26
C ASN A 201 1.08 -6.92 27.16
N SER A 202 2.34 -6.70 27.50
CA SER A 202 3.38 -7.74 27.47
C SER A 202 3.02 -8.97 28.29
N VAL A 203 2.34 -8.78 29.43
CA VAL A 203 1.85 -9.89 30.29
C VAL A 203 0.83 -10.79 29.61
N ASP A 204 0.11 -10.33 28.58
CA ASP A 204 -0.88 -11.14 27.87
C ASP A 204 -0.23 -12.23 26.99
N PHE A 205 1.04 -12.07 26.65
CA PHE A 205 1.83 -13.06 25.90
C PHE A 205 2.29 -14.25 26.75
N GLU A 206 2.10 -14.21 28.09
CA GLU A 206 2.36 -15.32 29.00
C GLU A 206 1.18 -16.29 29.11
N ASP A 207 -0.01 -15.85 28.78
CA ASP A 207 -1.23 -16.64 28.80
C ASP A 207 -1.47 -17.25 27.41
N GLU A 208 -1.52 -18.59 27.34
CA GLU A 208 -1.65 -19.33 26.08
C GLU A 208 -2.94 -18.98 25.33
N GLN A 209 -4.07 -18.80 26.03
CA GLN A 209 -5.35 -18.45 25.38
C GLN A 209 -5.35 -17.02 24.85
N LYS A 210 -4.77 -16.11 25.61
CA LYS A 210 -4.60 -14.72 25.15
C LYS A 210 -3.63 -14.64 23.98
N LEU A 211 -2.52 -15.37 24.00
CA LEU A 211 -1.57 -15.46 22.89
C LEU A 211 -2.21 -15.95 21.60
N ILE A 212 -3.07 -16.98 21.67
CA ILE A 212 -3.85 -17.43 20.51
C ILE A 212 -4.74 -16.30 19.97
N SER A 213 -5.44 -15.58 20.86
CA SER A 213 -6.29 -14.47 20.46
C SER A 213 -5.49 -13.30 19.85
N ILE A 214 -4.33 -12.97 20.41
CA ILE A 214 -3.42 -11.95 19.90
C ILE A 214 -2.98 -12.32 18.48
N VAL A 215 -2.53 -13.55 18.27
CA VAL A 215 -2.09 -14.02 16.95
C VAL A 215 -3.24 -14.03 15.94
N ASP A 216 -4.45 -14.47 16.35
CA ASP A 216 -5.63 -14.43 15.46
C ASP A 216 -5.92 -12.99 15.00
N ASN A 217 -5.86 -12.01 15.92
CA ASN A 217 -6.03 -10.58 15.58
C ASN A 217 -4.92 -10.06 14.66
N ILE A 218 -3.66 -10.42 14.91
CA ILE A 218 -2.53 -10.04 14.05
C ILE A 218 -2.72 -10.60 12.63
N LEU A 219 -3.08 -11.88 12.51
CA LEU A 219 -3.30 -12.52 11.22
C LEU A 219 -4.50 -11.93 10.47
N ASP A 220 -5.58 -11.57 11.17
CA ASP A 220 -6.75 -10.94 10.56
C ASP A 220 -6.42 -9.54 10.04
N LYS A 221 -5.78 -8.71 10.86
CA LYS A 221 -5.40 -7.36 10.44
C LYS A 221 -4.31 -7.37 9.36
N SER A 222 -3.37 -8.32 9.41
CA SER A 222 -2.41 -8.53 8.33
C SER A 222 -3.11 -8.85 7.01
N PHE A 223 -4.05 -9.79 7.04
CA PHE A 223 -4.85 -10.14 5.86
C PHE A 223 -5.63 -8.95 5.30
N GLU A 224 -6.28 -8.17 6.17
CA GLU A 224 -7.01 -6.95 5.78
C GLU A 224 -6.10 -5.94 5.08
N LEU A 225 -4.92 -5.66 5.64
CA LEU A 225 -3.94 -4.74 5.05
C LEU A 225 -3.39 -5.25 3.70
N ILE A 226 -3.08 -6.55 3.61
CA ILE A 226 -2.64 -7.18 2.36
C ILE A 226 -3.73 -7.04 1.28
N MET A 227 -4.99 -7.35 1.62
CA MET A 227 -6.09 -7.27 0.66
C MET A 227 -6.37 -5.85 0.21
N ASN A 228 -6.39 -4.87 1.13
CA ASN A 228 -6.57 -3.46 0.79
C ASN A 228 -5.49 -2.97 -0.18
N ARG A 229 -4.24 -3.38 0.04
CA ARG A 229 -3.14 -3.08 -0.86
C ARG A 229 -3.30 -3.77 -2.22
N SER A 230 -3.66 -5.04 -2.20
CA SER A 230 -3.80 -5.84 -3.42
C SER A 230 -4.93 -5.36 -4.32
N MET A 231 -6.02 -4.87 -3.73
CA MET A 231 -7.17 -4.35 -4.49
C MET A 231 -6.81 -3.13 -5.35
N GLN A 232 -5.80 -2.35 -4.97
CA GLN A 232 -5.31 -1.24 -5.79
C GLN A 232 -4.83 -1.70 -7.18
N SER A 233 -4.35 -2.93 -7.30
CA SER A 233 -3.88 -3.46 -8.58
C SER A 233 -4.99 -3.68 -9.61
N LEU A 234 -6.25 -3.70 -9.20
CA LEU A 234 -7.38 -3.85 -10.13
C LEU A 234 -7.49 -2.65 -11.09
N GLU A 235 -7.06 -1.47 -10.63
CA GLU A 235 -7.07 -0.23 -11.43
C GLU A 235 -5.94 -0.20 -12.48
N TYR A 236 -4.92 -1.04 -12.37
CA TYR A 236 -3.78 -1.03 -13.30
C TYR A 236 -4.16 -1.40 -14.75
N SER A 237 -5.27 -2.09 -14.94
CA SER A 237 -5.81 -2.36 -16.28
C SER A 237 -6.23 -1.09 -17.00
N GLU A 238 -6.75 -0.10 -16.29
CA GLU A 238 -7.09 1.22 -16.83
C GLU A 238 -5.84 2.01 -17.17
N MET A 239 -4.83 1.97 -16.31
CA MET A 239 -3.52 2.57 -16.56
C MET A 239 -2.86 2.01 -17.84
N LEU A 240 -2.95 0.68 -18.08
CA LEU A 240 -2.47 0.10 -19.34
C LEU A 240 -3.20 0.67 -20.55
N ARG A 241 -4.53 0.84 -20.47
CA ARG A 241 -5.34 1.43 -21.54
C ARG A 241 -5.02 2.90 -21.75
N GLU A 242 -4.74 3.64 -20.70
CA GLU A 242 -4.33 5.05 -20.79
C GLU A 242 -2.99 5.20 -21.52
N ILE A 243 -2.01 4.35 -21.19
CA ILE A 243 -0.68 4.39 -21.80
C ILE A 243 -0.75 3.99 -23.28
N PHE A 244 -1.39 2.88 -23.61
CA PHE A 244 -1.32 2.23 -24.91
C PHE A 244 -2.59 2.39 -25.78
N GLY A 245 -3.69 2.87 -25.21
CA GLY A 245 -4.96 3.07 -25.92
C GLY A 245 -5.55 1.75 -26.44
N GLU A 246 -6.03 1.77 -27.67
CA GLU A 246 -6.65 0.61 -28.34
C GLU A 246 -5.68 -0.56 -28.62
N LYS A 247 -4.40 -0.38 -28.37
CA LYS A 247 -3.37 -1.43 -28.54
C LYS A 247 -3.39 -2.48 -27.44
N VAL A 248 -4.13 -2.23 -26.34
CA VAL A 248 -4.31 -3.16 -25.23
C VAL A 248 -5.55 -4.03 -25.47
N SER A 249 -5.39 -5.32 -25.32
CA SER A 249 -6.51 -6.28 -25.29
C SER A 249 -6.39 -7.19 -24.05
N VAL A 250 -7.53 -7.64 -23.53
CA VAL A 250 -7.55 -8.64 -22.47
C VAL A 250 -7.28 -10.00 -23.08
N TYR A 251 -6.21 -10.66 -22.66
CA TYR A 251 -5.88 -12.02 -23.08
C TYR A 251 -6.57 -13.07 -22.21
N ASP A 252 -6.50 -12.90 -20.89
CA ASP A 252 -7.17 -13.74 -19.91
C ASP A 252 -7.63 -12.88 -18.73
N GLU A 253 -8.93 -12.74 -18.56
CA GLU A 253 -9.52 -11.91 -17.49
C GLU A 253 -9.33 -12.53 -16.12
N GLN A 254 -9.42 -13.86 -15.99
CA GLN A 254 -9.28 -14.54 -14.69
C GLN A 254 -7.85 -14.53 -14.18
N GLU A 255 -6.89 -14.61 -15.08
CA GLU A 255 -5.46 -14.55 -14.76
C GLU A 255 -4.92 -13.11 -14.81
N MET A 256 -5.75 -12.11 -15.12
CA MET A 256 -5.35 -10.70 -15.26
C MET A 256 -4.21 -10.52 -16.26
N ILE A 257 -4.26 -11.22 -17.40
CA ILE A 257 -3.25 -11.13 -18.46
C ILE A 257 -3.73 -10.21 -19.55
N TYR A 258 -2.90 -9.24 -19.91
CA TYR A 258 -3.13 -8.25 -20.95
C TYR A 258 -2.11 -8.42 -22.07
N HIS A 259 -2.57 -8.27 -23.30
CA HIS A 259 -1.74 -8.31 -24.49
C HIS A 259 -1.66 -6.92 -25.12
N ILE A 260 -0.45 -6.49 -25.47
CA ILE A 260 -0.15 -5.22 -26.11
C ILE A 260 0.58 -5.48 -27.40
N SER A 261 -0.01 -5.02 -28.52
CA SER A 261 0.59 -5.10 -29.86
C SER A 261 0.93 -3.70 -30.37
N MET A 262 2.20 -3.46 -30.67
CA MET A 262 2.68 -2.15 -31.11
C MET A 262 3.47 -2.22 -32.42
N ASP A 263 3.27 -1.22 -33.29
CA ASP A 263 4.08 -1.07 -34.50
C ASP A 263 5.55 -0.82 -34.18
N ARG A 264 6.45 -1.54 -34.83
CA ARG A 264 7.90 -1.25 -34.79
C ARG A 264 8.21 0.01 -35.58
N LYS A 265 8.18 1.18 -34.97
CA LYS A 265 8.68 2.40 -35.59
C LYS A 265 10.21 2.40 -35.64
N GLY A 266 10.78 2.47 -36.83
CA GLY A 266 12.21 2.81 -37.02
C GLY A 266 13.19 1.63 -37.23
N TYR A 267 12.77 0.39 -37.40
CA TYR A 267 13.65 -0.73 -37.72
C TYR A 267 13.53 -1.15 -39.20
N HIS A 268 14.69 -1.38 -39.84
CA HIS A 268 14.81 -1.78 -41.26
C HIS A 268 14.41 -3.23 -41.54
N TYR A 269 13.75 -3.94 -40.62
CA TYR A 269 13.30 -5.33 -40.81
C TYR A 269 11.79 -5.43 -40.97
N PRO A 270 11.31 -6.40 -41.75
CA PRO A 270 9.92 -6.42 -42.18
C PRO A 270 8.96 -6.65 -41.00
N GLN A 271 8.16 -5.66 -40.76
CA GLN A 271 6.72 -5.65 -40.46
C GLN A 271 6.20 -6.77 -39.53
N ARG A 272 6.83 -6.98 -38.38
CA ARG A 272 6.20 -7.67 -37.28
C ARG A 272 5.98 -6.67 -36.16
N ASN A 273 4.77 -6.64 -35.59
CA ASN A 273 4.49 -5.89 -34.38
C ASN A 273 5.33 -6.39 -33.20
N ILE A 274 5.54 -5.54 -32.22
CA ILE A 274 6.07 -5.93 -30.92
C ILE A 274 4.92 -6.50 -30.11
N GLU A 275 5.01 -7.78 -29.75
CA GLU A 275 3.99 -8.50 -28.99
C GLU A 275 4.43 -8.65 -27.54
N GLN A 276 3.69 -8.02 -26.63
CA GLN A 276 4.02 -8.01 -25.20
C GLN A 276 2.85 -8.51 -24.38
N TYR A 277 3.14 -9.26 -23.33
CA TYR A 277 2.15 -9.78 -22.40
C TYR A 277 2.49 -9.35 -20.98
N TYR A 278 1.51 -8.80 -20.29
CA TYR A 278 1.61 -8.33 -18.93
C TYR A 278 0.59 -9.01 -18.05
N GLN A 279 1.03 -9.57 -16.91
CA GLN A 279 0.13 -10.09 -15.88
C GLN A 279 0.18 -9.17 -14.67
N ILE A 280 -0.98 -8.76 -14.17
CA ILE A 280 -1.09 -7.85 -13.02
C ILE A 280 -1.19 -8.65 -11.73
N TYR A 281 -0.35 -8.28 -10.74
CA TYR A 281 -0.34 -8.85 -9.40
C TYR A 281 -0.52 -7.77 -8.34
N GLY A 282 -1.48 -7.97 -7.43
CA GLY A 282 -1.64 -7.15 -6.23
C GLY A 282 -0.82 -7.63 -5.03
N ARG A 283 -0.17 -8.77 -5.14
CA ARG A 283 0.74 -9.36 -4.14
C ARG A 283 2.16 -9.49 -4.67
N ASN A 284 3.07 -9.86 -3.81
CA ASN A 284 4.44 -10.16 -4.22
C ASN A 284 4.47 -11.45 -5.09
N PRO A 285 4.91 -11.37 -6.36
CA PRO A 285 5.05 -12.55 -7.20
C PRO A 285 6.27 -13.39 -6.80
N ASN A 286 6.17 -14.69 -6.97
CA ASN A 286 7.26 -15.63 -6.72
C ASN A 286 7.64 -16.39 -7.99
N MET A 287 8.67 -17.26 -7.89
CA MET A 287 9.16 -18.03 -9.03
C MET A 287 8.08 -18.92 -9.67
N LYS A 288 7.15 -19.47 -8.88
CA LYS A 288 6.06 -20.31 -9.43
C LYS A 288 5.09 -19.50 -10.27
N ASP A 289 4.89 -18.23 -9.92
CA ASP A 289 4.04 -17.32 -10.68
C ASP A 289 4.68 -17.01 -12.05
N ALA A 290 6.00 -16.73 -12.08
CA ALA A 290 6.74 -16.52 -13.32
C ALA A 290 6.72 -17.75 -14.23
N CYS A 291 6.97 -18.94 -13.68
CA CYS A 291 6.88 -20.19 -14.43
C CYS A 291 5.46 -20.44 -14.98
N ARG A 292 4.44 -20.17 -14.17
CA ARG A 292 3.04 -20.32 -14.59
C ARG A 292 2.71 -19.40 -15.76
N LEU A 293 3.12 -18.12 -15.69
CA LEU A 293 2.89 -17.17 -16.77
C LEU A 293 3.61 -17.61 -18.05
N SER A 294 4.86 -18.04 -17.96
CA SER A 294 5.61 -18.59 -19.09
C SER A 294 4.92 -19.82 -19.70
N ASP A 295 4.41 -20.74 -18.88
CA ASP A 295 3.68 -21.91 -19.34
C ASP A 295 2.36 -21.57 -20.04
N LEU A 296 1.63 -20.56 -19.55
CA LEU A 296 0.37 -20.08 -20.16
C LEU A 296 0.59 -19.45 -21.54
N LEU A 297 1.76 -18.87 -21.77
CA LEU A 297 2.10 -18.14 -23.00
C LEU A 297 3.06 -18.88 -23.94
N LYS A 298 3.47 -20.11 -23.62
CA LYS A 298 4.49 -20.89 -24.36
C LYS A 298 4.24 -21.08 -25.85
N ASP A 299 2.96 -21.11 -26.26
CA ASP A 299 2.54 -21.31 -27.65
C ASP A 299 2.27 -19.98 -28.37
N ARG A 300 2.69 -18.84 -27.79
CA ARG A 300 2.47 -17.51 -28.36
C ARG A 300 3.76 -16.94 -28.95
N GLU A 301 3.60 -16.18 -30.04
CA GLU A 301 4.64 -15.29 -30.48
C GLU A 301 4.70 -14.09 -29.54
N LEU A 302 5.83 -13.86 -28.93
CA LEU A 302 6.03 -12.81 -27.94
C LEU A 302 7.44 -12.23 -28.01
N ASP A 303 7.54 -10.93 -27.79
CA ASP A 303 8.82 -10.22 -27.65
C ASP A 303 9.19 -10.02 -26.18
N SER A 304 8.20 -9.88 -25.29
CA SER A 304 8.44 -9.80 -23.86
C SER A 304 7.26 -10.26 -23.03
N ILE A 305 7.56 -10.75 -21.82
CA ILE A 305 6.61 -11.12 -20.77
C ILE A 305 7.02 -10.42 -19.49
N ALA A 306 6.07 -9.78 -18.81
CA ALA A 306 6.31 -9.17 -17.51
C ALA A 306 5.16 -9.39 -16.53
N ILE A 307 5.50 -9.41 -15.24
CA ILE A 307 4.55 -9.29 -14.15
C ILE A 307 4.65 -7.88 -13.61
N LEU A 308 3.51 -7.19 -13.55
CA LEU A 308 3.36 -5.87 -12.96
C LEU A 308 2.80 -6.01 -11.54
N THR A 309 3.41 -5.36 -10.59
CA THR A 309 3.01 -5.38 -9.17
C THR A 309 2.99 -3.98 -8.58
N ASN A 310 2.26 -3.81 -7.48
CA ASN A 310 2.25 -2.57 -6.72
C ASN A 310 3.44 -2.41 -5.76
N LYS A 311 4.37 -3.36 -5.75
CA LYS A 311 5.60 -3.27 -4.94
C LYS A 311 6.76 -2.71 -5.75
N ILE A 312 7.56 -1.88 -5.11
CA ILE A 312 8.83 -1.41 -5.65
C ILE A 312 9.87 -2.50 -5.39
N LEU A 313 10.35 -3.11 -6.46
CA LEU A 313 11.28 -4.22 -6.39
C LEU A 313 12.72 -3.75 -6.63
N SER A 314 13.68 -4.29 -5.89
CA SER A 314 15.10 -4.03 -6.12
C SER A 314 15.69 -4.89 -7.25
N TYR A 315 14.95 -5.89 -7.73
CA TYR A 315 15.33 -6.73 -8.86
C TYR A 315 14.19 -6.85 -9.88
N SER A 316 14.51 -6.75 -11.15
CA SER A 316 13.55 -6.65 -12.24
C SER A 316 13.45 -7.88 -13.13
N ARG A 317 14.19 -8.95 -12.87
CA ARG A 317 14.21 -10.15 -13.73
C ARG A 317 14.27 -11.45 -12.97
N LYS A 318 13.39 -12.38 -13.36
CA LYS A 318 13.52 -13.80 -13.02
C LYS A 318 13.37 -14.59 -14.32
N ASP A 319 14.49 -15.18 -14.77
CA ASP A 319 14.56 -15.94 -16.02
C ASP A 319 14.09 -15.12 -17.25
N GLU A 320 13.06 -15.61 -17.96
CA GLU A 320 12.48 -14.97 -19.15
C GLU A 320 11.36 -13.97 -18.84
N VAL A 321 10.89 -13.92 -17.59
CA VAL A 321 9.80 -13.05 -17.15
C VAL A 321 10.38 -11.89 -16.36
N SER A 322 10.16 -10.65 -16.82
CA SER A 322 10.53 -9.47 -16.04
C SER A 322 9.52 -9.21 -14.92
N LEU A 323 10.00 -8.59 -13.85
CA LEU A 323 9.18 -8.14 -12.74
C LEU A 323 9.34 -6.62 -12.67
N ASP A 324 8.26 -5.89 -12.86
CA ASP A 324 8.29 -4.43 -12.86
C ASP A 324 7.28 -3.89 -11.83
N SER A 325 7.66 -2.83 -11.11
CA SER A 325 6.67 -2.07 -10.36
C SER A 325 5.78 -1.31 -11.34
N ILE A 326 4.51 -1.16 -11.01
CA ILE A 326 3.58 -0.42 -11.87
C ILE A 326 4.01 1.04 -12.03
N GLU A 327 4.64 1.62 -11.01
CA GLU A 327 5.17 2.98 -11.04
C GLU A 327 6.30 3.14 -12.06
N ASP A 328 7.29 2.23 -12.02
CA ASP A 328 8.42 2.26 -12.95
C ASP A 328 7.98 1.96 -14.39
N PHE A 329 7.03 1.03 -14.55
CA PHE A 329 6.41 0.70 -15.81
C PHE A 329 5.71 1.93 -16.42
N TYR A 330 4.85 2.60 -15.67
CA TYR A 330 4.14 3.80 -16.11
C TYR A 330 5.13 4.90 -16.49
N TYR A 331 6.12 5.15 -15.64
CA TYR A 331 7.16 6.13 -15.88
C TYR A 331 7.93 5.86 -17.17
N HIS A 332 8.38 4.62 -17.36
CA HIS A 332 9.16 4.21 -18.52
C HIS A 332 8.38 4.39 -19.83
N TRP A 333 7.16 3.86 -19.89
CA TRP A 333 6.37 3.87 -21.11
C TRP A 333 5.80 5.23 -21.45
N SER A 334 5.42 6.03 -20.46
CA SER A 334 4.98 7.42 -20.68
C SER A 334 6.10 8.27 -21.29
N ASN A 335 7.34 8.08 -20.85
CA ASN A 335 8.52 8.70 -21.45
C ASN A 335 8.78 8.19 -22.87
N TYR A 336 8.80 6.88 -23.06
CA TYR A 336 9.09 6.27 -24.36
C TYR A 336 8.09 6.69 -25.44
N LEU A 337 6.84 6.83 -25.07
CA LEU A 337 5.77 7.26 -25.99
C LEU A 337 5.68 8.78 -26.14
N GLY A 338 6.51 9.55 -25.44
CA GLY A 338 6.52 11.01 -25.49
C GLY A 338 5.23 11.65 -24.97
N LYS A 339 4.54 10.97 -24.04
CA LYS A 339 3.27 11.47 -23.47
C LYS A 339 3.47 12.60 -22.46
N PHE A 340 4.66 12.73 -21.89
CA PHE A 340 5.00 13.79 -20.93
C PHE A 340 6.33 14.44 -21.30
N GLU A 341 6.36 15.78 -21.30
CA GLU A 341 7.59 16.53 -21.35
C GLU A 341 8.17 16.60 -19.93
N ARG A 342 9.29 15.93 -19.72
CA ARG A 342 9.99 15.91 -18.44
C ARG A 342 11.22 16.81 -18.47
N GLY A 343 11.37 17.60 -17.45
CA GLY A 343 12.51 18.49 -17.25
C GLY A 343 12.45 19.11 -15.86
N ASN A 344 13.48 19.85 -15.49
CA ASN A 344 13.40 20.67 -14.28
C ASN A 344 12.42 21.83 -14.53
N LYS A 345 11.21 21.74 -13.98
CA LYS A 345 10.12 22.68 -14.25
C LYS A 345 10.24 23.97 -13.44
N ASN A 346 11.10 24.01 -12.40
CA ASN A 346 11.23 25.11 -11.44
C ASN A 346 9.89 25.61 -10.90
N MET A 347 8.94 24.71 -10.79
CA MET A 347 7.58 24.92 -10.32
C MET A 347 7.31 24.01 -9.13
N GLU A 348 6.47 24.49 -8.23
CA GLU A 348 6.21 23.81 -6.95
C GLU A 348 4.80 23.27 -6.88
N ILE A 349 4.67 22.08 -6.28
CA ILE A 349 3.39 21.52 -5.86
C ILE A 349 3.39 21.44 -4.34
N VAL A 350 2.44 22.13 -3.72
CA VAL A 350 2.26 22.11 -2.28
C VAL A 350 1.45 20.88 -1.88
N VAL A 351 2.02 20.05 -1.01
CA VAL A 351 1.33 18.91 -0.40
C VAL A 351 0.98 19.26 1.05
N SER A 352 -0.31 19.46 1.28
CA SER A 352 -0.88 19.70 2.60
C SER A 352 -1.39 18.40 3.17
N GLY A 353 -0.82 17.93 4.27
CA GLY A 353 -1.21 16.69 4.89
C GLY A 353 -1.03 16.70 6.41
N ALA A 354 -1.92 16.00 7.09
CA ALA A 354 -1.76 15.65 8.50
C ALA A 354 -2.54 14.36 8.76
N PHE A 355 -2.06 13.53 9.69
CA PHE A 355 -2.83 12.37 10.09
C PHE A 355 -4.16 12.82 10.67
N PRO A 356 -5.29 12.32 10.13
CA PRO A 356 -6.60 12.56 10.71
C PRO A 356 -6.74 11.77 12.01
N ASP A 357 -7.59 12.26 12.93
CA ASP A 357 -8.15 11.40 13.98
C ASP A 357 -9.17 10.48 13.28
N ALA A 358 -8.70 9.45 12.60
CA ALA A 358 -9.48 8.73 11.61
C ALA A 358 -9.92 7.36 12.09
N ASP A 359 -11.02 6.88 11.49
CA ASP A 359 -11.43 5.49 11.53
C ASP A 359 -10.29 4.56 11.08
N GLU A 360 -10.24 3.36 11.60
CA GLU A 360 -9.16 2.39 11.34
C GLU A 360 -8.95 2.07 9.86
N ILE A 361 -9.98 2.19 9.04
CA ILE A 361 -9.94 1.92 7.60
C ILE A 361 -8.92 2.80 6.84
N TYR A 362 -8.67 4.03 7.31
CA TYR A 362 -7.83 5.00 6.58
C TYR A 362 -6.39 5.10 7.13
N LYS A 363 -6.03 4.33 8.15
CA LYS A 363 -4.75 4.52 8.87
C LYS A 363 -3.51 4.44 7.98
N GLN A 364 -3.47 3.54 7.00
CA GLN A 364 -2.33 3.42 6.10
C GLN A 364 -2.49 4.20 4.79
N SER A 365 -3.72 4.39 4.33
CA SER A 365 -4.01 5.04 3.05
C SER A 365 -3.38 6.43 2.91
N LEU A 366 -3.35 7.21 3.98
CA LEU A 366 -2.71 8.53 3.97
C LEU A 366 -1.21 8.45 3.72
N THR A 367 -0.50 7.54 4.40
CA THR A 367 0.95 7.38 4.22
C THR A 367 1.27 6.92 2.80
N ASP A 368 0.47 6.00 2.27
CA ASP A 368 0.61 5.51 0.90
C ASP A 368 0.41 6.64 -0.11
N ALA A 369 -0.66 7.43 0.05
CA ALA A 369 -0.93 8.58 -0.79
C ALA A 369 0.21 9.61 -0.75
N LEU A 370 0.71 9.95 0.44
CA LEU A 370 1.83 10.89 0.60
C LEU A 370 3.09 10.41 -0.13
N ILE A 371 3.43 9.13 -0.03
CA ILE A 371 4.60 8.55 -0.70
C ILE A 371 4.42 8.59 -2.22
N LEU A 372 3.27 8.14 -2.72
CA LEU A 372 3.03 8.01 -4.15
C LEU A 372 2.90 9.37 -4.85
N PHE A 373 2.23 10.34 -4.22
CA PHE A 373 2.19 11.72 -4.71
C PHE A 373 3.59 12.35 -4.71
N ALA A 374 4.38 12.19 -3.63
CA ALA A 374 5.73 12.74 -3.56
C ALA A 374 6.64 12.17 -4.65
N LYS A 375 6.62 10.86 -4.88
CA LYS A 375 7.37 10.21 -5.96
C LYS A 375 6.96 10.74 -7.33
N ALA A 376 5.67 10.77 -7.63
CA ALA A 376 5.16 11.26 -8.90
C ALA A 376 5.59 12.72 -9.16
N ILE A 377 5.43 13.61 -8.16
CA ILE A 377 5.80 15.03 -8.25
C ILE A 377 7.29 15.21 -8.56
N ILE A 378 8.16 14.51 -7.82
CA ILE A 378 9.62 14.64 -7.98
C ILE A 378 10.08 14.02 -9.31
N ARG A 379 9.57 12.85 -9.69
CA ARG A 379 9.88 12.17 -10.95
C ARG A 379 9.50 13.00 -12.17
N ASP A 380 8.41 13.76 -12.06
CA ASP A 380 7.93 14.62 -13.16
C ASP A 380 8.63 16.00 -13.22
N GLY A 381 9.63 16.21 -12.37
CA GLY A 381 10.50 17.38 -12.39
C GLY A 381 10.01 18.57 -11.58
N TYR A 382 8.87 18.49 -10.92
CA TYR A 382 8.40 19.50 -9.98
C TYR A 382 9.17 19.47 -8.66
N GLU A 383 9.05 20.54 -7.88
CA GLU A 383 9.54 20.63 -6.52
C GLU A 383 8.39 20.33 -5.55
N LEU A 384 8.63 19.46 -4.58
CA LEU A 384 7.68 19.12 -3.52
C LEU A 384 7.79 20.15 -2.40
N THR A 385 6.70 20.86 -2.12
CA THR A 385 6.62 21.86 -1.05
C THR A 385 5.65 21.42 0.03
N PHE A 386 6.04 21.54 1.30
CA PHE A 386 5.16 21.19 2.42
C PHE A 386 5.45 22.00 3.68
N GLY A 387 4.43 22.11 4.54
CA GLY A 387 4.57 22.61 5.90
C GLY A 387 5.19 21.54 6.80
N SER A 388 6.12 21.94 7.65
CA SER A 388 6.80 21.05 8.59
C SER A 388 5.82 20.20 9.39
N HIS A 389 5.85 18.90 9.17
CA HIS A 389 5.15 17.92 9.98
C HIS A 389 6.12 16.82 10.39
N PRO A 390 6.37 16.62 11.69
CA PRO A 390 7.42 15.73 12.18
C PRO A 390 7.34 14.30 11.63
N THR A 391 6.15 13.86 11.27
CA THR A 391 5.88 12.50 10.81
C THR A 391 6.22 12.27 9.33
N PHE A 392 6.09 13.30 8.48
CA PHE A 392 6.26 13.15 7.02
C PHE A 392 7.60 13.64 6.50
N GLN A 393 8.21 14.60 7.18
CA GLN A 393 9.43 15.26 6.69
C GLN A 393 10.55 14.26 6.38
N GLU A 394 10.77 13.29 7.24
CA GLU A 394 11.83 12.29 7.04
C GLU A 394 11.52 11.37 5.83
N LEU A 395 10.24 11.02 5.61
CA LEU A 395 9.83 10.25 4.43
C LEU A 395 10.09 11.03 3.14
N PHE A 396 9.71 12.30 3.09
CA PHE A 396 9.92 13.13 1.90
C PHE A 396 11.41 13.33 1.59
N PHE A 397 12.25 13.47 2.61
CA PHE A 397 13.70 13.57 2.41
C PHE A 397 14.27 12.28 1.78
N GLU A 398 13.84 11.12 2.24
CA GLU A 398 14.31 9.85 1.71
C GLU A 398 13.78 9.60 0.29
N ILE A 399 12.51 9.91 0.02
CA ILE A 399 11.93 9.84 -1.33
C ILE A 399 12.74 10.71 -2.29
N ALA A 400 13.04 11.95 -1.93
CA ALA A 400 13.83 12.82 -2.80
C ALA A 400 15.24 12.28 -3.06
N LYS A 401 15.90 11.70 -2.06
CA LYS A 401 17.21 11.06 -2.23
C LYS A 401 17.16 9.84 -3.15
N GLU A 402 16.09 9.09 -3.11
CA GLU A 402 15.88 7.91 -3.96
C GLU A 402 15.55 8.32 -5.40
N GLU A 403 14.63 9.27 -5.59
CA GLU A 403 14.15 9.68 -6.92
C GLU A 403 15.08 10.67 -7.64
N CYS A 404 15.83 11.50 -6.91
CA CYS A 404 16.72 12.50 -7.47
C CYS A 404 18.04 12.62 -6.66
N PRO A 405 18.90 11.57 -6.62
CA PRO A 405 20.09 11.53 -5.76
C PRO A 405 21.04 12.70 -5.93
N ALA A 406 21.18 13.20 -7.17
CA ALA A 406 22.12 14.28 -7.52
C ALA A 406 21.67 15.66 -7.04
N ASP A 407 20.35 15.89 -6.92
CA ASP A 407 19.77 17.22 -6.67
C ASP A 407 18.61 17.22 -5.66
N TYR A 408 18.55 16.21 -4.80
CA TYR A 408 17.42 15.97 -3.87
C TYR A 408 17.08 17.18 -2.98
N LYS A 409 18.08 17.96 -2.57
CA LYS A 409 17.88 19.13 -1.70
C LYS A 409 17.03 20.22 -2.36
N ASN A 410 17.21 20.44 -3.65
CA ASN A 410 16.48 21.42 -4.42
C ASN A 410 15.11 20.93 -4.87
N LYS A 411 14.82 19.63 -4.67
CA LYS A 411 13.51 19.05 -4.96
C LYS A 411 12.53 19.13 -3.79
N ILE A 412 12.99 19.56 -2.62
CA ILE A 412 12.18 19.65 -1.40
C ILE A 412 12.24 21.07 -0.84
N ASN A 413 11.09 21.71 -0.73
CA ASN A 413 10.88 22.98 -0.05
C ASN A 413 10.09 22.78 1.24
N MET A 414 10.71 23.00 2.39
CA MET A 414 10.08 22.81 3.69
C MET A 414 9.84 24.15 4.39
N TYR A 415 8.61 24.38 4.80
CA TYR A 415 8.20 25.55 5.56
C TYR A 415 8.00 25.21 7.03
N ILE A 416 8.67 25.93 7.93
CA ILE A 416 8.53 25.77 9.37
C ILE A 416 8.36 27.14 10.04
N SER A 417 7.49 27.21 11.05
CA SER A 417 7.43 28.38 11.90
C SER A 417 8.47 28.31 13.00
N ASN A 418 9.13 29.44 13.29
CA ASN A 418 10.04 29.55 14.42
C ASN A 418 9.35 29.32 15.79
N TRP A 419 8.02 29.30 15.82
CA TRP A 419 7.26 28.82 16.97
C TRP A 419 7.63 27.40 17.38
N PHE A 420 7.89 26.51 16.39
CA PHE A 420 8.25 25.12 16.63
C PHE A 420 9.75 24.90 16.69
N LEU A 421 10.50 25.65 15.90
CA LEU A 421 11.95 25.57 15.86
C LEU A 421 12.59 26.19 17.12
N ASN A 422 11.94 27.22 17.67
CA ASN A 422 12.34 27.90 18.90
C ASN A 422 13.83 28.31 18.91
N ASP A 423 14.30 28.92 17.82
CA ASP A 423 15.68 29.36 17.61
C ASP A 423 16.74 28.24 17.72
N ASN A 424 16.33 26.99 17.54
CA ASN A 424 17.24 25.84 17.55
C ASN A 424 18.02 25.74 16.24
N GLU A 425 19.20 26.35 16.21
CA GLU A 425 20.07 26.36 15.03
C GLU A 425 20.64 24.98 14.67
N GLU A 426 20.81 24.07 15.62
CA GLU A 426 21.26 22.70 15.36
C GLU A 426 20.22 21.95 14.54
N GLU A 427 18.95 22.01 14.95
CA GLU A 427 17.86 21.43 14.20
C GLU A 427 17.64 22.10 12.84
N ALA A 428 17.74 23.44 12.77
CA ALA A 428 17.67 24.15 11.51
C ALA A 428 18.75 23.69 10.51
N ASN A 429 19.98 23.49 10.98
CA ASN A 429 21.09 23.00 10.16
C ASN A 429 20.89 21.54 9.72
N ARG A 430 20.36 20.69 10.60
CA ARG A 430 19.96 19.32 10.25
C ARG A 430 18.95 19.30 9.11
N LEU A 431 17.93 20.16 9.16
CA LEU A 431 16.91 20.27 8.12
C LEU A 431 17.48 20.83 6.83
N ARG A 432 18.31 21.90 6.87
CA ARG A 432 18.97 22.49 5.68
C ARG A 432 19.89 21.49 4.94
N ASN A 433 20.37 20.46 5.63
CA ASN A 433 21.16 19.40 5.01
C ASN A 433 20.32 18.48 4.11
N ASN A 434 18.99 18.48 4.26
CA ASN A 434 18.07 17.61 3.55
C ASN A 434 17.12 18.33 2.58
N CYS A 435 16.93 19.66 2.73
CA CYS A 435 15.94 20.41 1.95
C CYS A 435 16.28 21.91 1.86
N SER A 436 15.60 22.60 1.00
CA SER A 436 15.48 24.06 1.02
C SER A 436 14.54 24.48 2.16
N LEU A 437 15.11 25.00 3.25
CA LEU A 437 14.38 25.33 4.47
C LEU A 437 13.97 26.79 4.53
N TYR A 438 12.69 27.06 4.72
CA TYR A 438 12.09 28.38 4.89
C TYR A 438 11.51 28.54 6.30
N ILE A 439 12.04 29.46 7.08
CA ILE A 439 11.64 29.70 8.46
C ILE A 439 10.79 30.96 8.53
N SER A 440 9.52 30.84 8.95
CA SER A 440 8.66 31.98 9.20
C SER A 440 8.80 32.48 10.65
N GLU A 441 8.62 33.80 10.83
CA GLU A 441 8.69 34.41 12.16
C GLU A 441 7.64 33.83 13.12
N LYS A 442 8.01 33.75 14.39
CA LYS A 442 7.10 33.46 15.49
C LYS A 442 6.15 34.66 15.69
N LYS A 443 4.86 34.39 15.79
CA LYS A 443 3.82 35.39 16.11
C LYS A 443 3.36 35.21 17.57
N GLU A 444 2.35 35.97 17.98
CA GLU A 444 1.84 36.05 19.35
C GLU A 444 1.40 34.67 19.88
N ASP A 445 0.78 33.84 19.02
CA ASP A 445 0.34 32.51 19.37
C ASP A 445 0.65 31.48 18.27
N ARG A 446 0.37 30.21 18.59
CA ARG A 446 0.57 29.07 17.67
C ARG A 446 -0.23 29.20 16.38
N THR A 447 -1.48 29.64 16.48
CA THR A 447 -2.40 29.73 15.32
C THR A 447 -1.92 30.80 14.36
N MET A 448 -1.62 31.98 14.85
CA MET A 448 -1.08 33.09 14.05
C MET A 448 0.26 32.73 13.40
N SER A 449 1.12 32.01 14.13
CA SER A 449 2.40 31.54 13.61
C SER A 449 2.23 30.53 12.45
N LEU A 450 1.26 29.61 12.57
CA LEU A 450 0.92 28.66 11.49
C LEU A 450 0.28 29.37 10.29
N THR A 451 -0.64 30.30 10.51
CA THR A 451 -1.24 31.11 9.44
C THR A 451 -0.18 31.88 8.64
N GLN A 452 0.79 32.48 9.32
CA GLN A 452 1.89 33.16 8.67
C GLN A 452 2.76 32.22 7.84
N MET A 453 3.07 31.03 8.37
CA MET A 453 3.82 30.00 7.64
C MET A 453 3.06 29.54 6.38
N ARG A 454 1.75 29.25 6.49
CA ARG A 454 0.91 28.83 5.35
C ARG A 454 0.85 29.91 4.25
N LYS A 455 0.70 31.17 4.63
CA LYS A 455 0.77 32.29 3.67
C LYS A 455 2.09 32.30 2.92
N HIS A 456 3.22 32.20 3.61
CA HIS A 456 4.54 32.17 2.96
C HIS A 456 4.72 30.94 2.06
N MET A 457 4.10 29.81 2.41
CA MET A 457 4.18 28.57 1.64
C MET A 457 3.34 28.63 0.34
N ILE A 458 2.15 29.18 0.40
CA ILE A 458 1.17 29.08 -0.69
C ILE A 458 1.22 30.32 -1.60
N GLN A 459 1.35 31.52 -1.03
CA GLN A 459 1.28 32.77 -1.79
C GLN A 459 2.60 33.09 -2.53
N ARG A 460 2.98 32.19 -3.46
CA ARG A 460 4.18 32.33 -4.28
C ARG A 460 3.87 32.05 -5.75
N LYS A 461 4.56 32.81 -6.65
CA LYS A 461 4.30 32.76 -8.09
C LYS A 461 4.60 31.42 -8.76
N ASN A 462 5.50 30.62 -8.18
CA ASN A 462 5.90 29.34 -8.72
C ASN A 462 5.10 28.13 -8.17
N VAL A 463 4.13 28.36 -7.28
CA VAL A 463 3.20 27.31 -6.84
C VAL A 463 2.16 27.05 -7.93
N LYS A 464 2.16 25.81 -8.45
CA LYS A 464 1.26 25.37 -9.53
C LYS A 464 -0.01 24.73 -9.03
N ALA A 465 0.05 24.01 -7.91
CA ALA A 465 -1.11 23.35 -7.35
C ALA A 465 -0.96 23.13 -5.83
N LEU A 466 -2.09 22.93 -5.17
CA LEU A 466 -2.20 22.46 -3.80
C LEU A 466 -2.89 21.09 -3.78
N VAL A 467 -2.25 20.08 -3.18
CA VAL A 467 -2.83 18.76 -2.94
C VAL A 467 -3.12 18.61 -1.46
N CYS A 468 -4.36 18.28 -1.10
CA CYS A 468 -4.83 18.15 0.28
C CYS A 468 -5.09 16.68 0.64
N LEU A 469 -4.46 16.20 1.72
CA LEU A 469 -4.46 14.81 2.17
C LEU A 469 -4.75 14.70 3.68
N GLY A 470 -5.82 14.02 4.09
CA GLY A 470 -6.15 13.78 5.49
C GLY A 470 -6.53 15.06 6.26
N GLY A 471 -5.77 15.36 7.30
CA GLY A 471 -5.99 16.55 8.15
C GLY A 471 -7.00 16.33 9.27
N LYS A 472 -6.79 17.04 10.40
CA LYS A 472 -7.65 16.92 11.58
C LYS A 472 -8.98 17.65 11.40
N ILE A 473 -10.06 17.00 11.79
CA ILE A 473 -11.39 17.61 11.90
C ILE A 473 -11.48 18.29 13.27
N ARG A 474 -11.74 19.58 13.30
CA ARG A 474 -11.90 20.33 14.54
C ARG A 474 -13.38 20.60 14.83
N THR A 475 -13.78 20.34 16.07
CA THR A 475 -15.16 20.57 16.56
C THR A 475 -15.34 21.98 17.13
N ASN A 476 -14.26 22.72 17.37
CA ASN A 476 -14.28 24.06 17.96
C ASN A 476 -14.03 25.13 16.88
N LYS A 477 -14.43 26.39 17.17
CA LYS A 477 -14.44 27.58 16.28
C LYS A 477 -13.10 27.93 15.56
N THR A 478 -12.05 27.16 15.69
CA THR A 478 -10.80 27.35 14.96
C THR A 478 -10.87 26.67 13.61
N GLU A 479 -10.50 27.39 12.55
CA GLU A 479 -10.47 26.87 11.19
C GLU A 479 -9.53 25.66 11.09
N GLU A 480 -9.97 24.65 10.35
CA GLU A 480 -9.18 23.44 10.06
C GLU A 480 -8.02 23.85 9.15
N GLY A 481 -6.79 23.39 9.46
CA GLY A 481 -5.59 23.83 8.74
C GLY A 481 -5.67 23.65 7.22
N ILE A 482 -6.24 22.52 6.76
CA ILE A 482 -6.44 22.25 5.33
C ILE A 482 -7.42 23.28 4.71
N ARG A 483 -8.50 23.64 5.39
CA ARG A 483 -9.44 24.65 4.87
C ARG A 483 -8.80 26.03 4.74
N GLU A 484 -7.97 26.42 5.71
CA GLU A 484 -7.20 27.66 5.63
C GLU A 484 -6.28 27.65 4.40
N GLU A 485 -5.58 26.55 4.14
CA GLU A 485 -4.70 26.40 3.00
C GLU A 485 -5.46 26.41 1.67
N ILE A 486 -6.62 25.75 1.59
CA ILE A 486 -7.53 25.82 0.43
C ILE A 486 -7.98 27.26 0.18
N ASN A 487 -8.38 27.99 1.21
CA ASN A 487 -8.83 29.38 1.07
C ASN A 487 -7.69 30.28 0.56
N LEU A 488 -6.45 30.08 1.05
CA LEU A 488 -5.27 30.81 0.56
C LEU A 488 -4.98 30.48 -0.91
N ALA A 489 -5.05 29.22 -1.30
CA ALA A 489 -4.83 28.81 -2.69
C ALA A 489 -5.91 29.38 -3.63
N LYS A 490 -7.18 29.36 -3.23
CA LYS A 490 -8.28 29.98 -3.99
C LYS A 490 -8.07 31.50 -4.19
N GLN A 491 -7.56 32.23 -3.19
CA GLN A 491 -7.24 33.65 -3.30
C GLN A 491 -6.17 33.94 -4.36
N GLU A 492 -5.24 33.02 -4.55
CA GLU A 492 -4.15 33.13 -5.52
C GLU A 492 -4.48 32.46 -6.88
N ASN A 493 -5.70 31.92 -7.04
CA ASN A 493 -6.14 31.13 -8.21
C ASN A 493 -5.26 29.90 -8.47
N ILE A 494 -4.74 29.29 -7.40
CA ILE A 494 -3.97 28.05 -7.47
C ILE A 494 -4.96 26.86 -7.49
N PRO A 495 -4.87 25.93 -8.47
CA PRO A 495 -5.68 24.73 -8.51
C PRO A 495 -5.52 23.90 -7.25
N VAL A 496 -6.63 23.41 -6.69
CA VAL A 496 -6.66 22.61 -5.47
C VAL A 496 -7.23 21.22 -5.79
N PHE A 497 -6.48 20.19 -5.44
CA PHE A 497 -6.90 18.79 -5.52
C PHE A 497 -7.08 18.19 -4.12
N VAL A 498 -8.20 17.54 -3.87
CA VAL A 498 -8.56 17.09 -2.52
C VAL A 498 -8.81 15.59 -2.52
N VAL A 499 -7.90 14.84 -1.90
CA VAL A 499 -8.01 13.38 -1.82
C VAL A 499 -8.99 12.99 -0.71
N GLY A 500 -10.11 12.38 -1.09
CA GLY A 500 -11.20 11.99 -0.18
C GLY A 500 -10.98 10.62 0.47
N SER A 501 -10.39 9.68 -0.24
CA SER A 501 -10.22 8.28 0.19
C SER A 501 -9.23 8.06 1.35
N VAL A 502 -8.51 9.09 1.78
CA VAL A 502 -7.56 9.03 2.91
C VAL A 502 -8.16 9.49 4.25
N GLY A 503 -9.44 9.86 4.27
CA GLY A 503 -10.15 10.27 5.49
C GLY A 503 -9.85 11.70 5.95
N GLY A 504 -10.34 12.05 7.13
CA GLY A 504 -10.09 13.34 7.79
C GLY A 504 -10.77 14.53 7.16
N CYS A 505 -10.16 15.71 7.31
CA CYS A 505 -10.68 16.98 6.78
C CYS A 505 -10.76 16.98 5.25
N SER A 506 -9.78 16.39 4.56
CA SER A 506 -9.82 16.31 3.09
C SER A 506 -11.03 15.50 2.62
N SER A 507 -11.35 14.36 3.24
CA SER A 507 -12.55 13.58 2.90
C SER A 507 -13.84 14.38 3.08
N LYS A 508 -13.93 15.13 4.19
CA LYS A 508 -15.10 16.00 4.46
C LYS A 508 -15.23 17.10 3.38
N VAL A 509 -14.13 17.75 3.05
CA VAL A 509 -14.09 18.78 2.00
C VAL A 509 -14.44 18.19 0.64
N ALA A 510 -13.83 17.05 0.27
CA ALA A 510 -14.10 16.39 -0.99
C ALA A 510 -15.60 16.03 -1.14
N LYS A 511 -16.22 15.52 -0.07
CA LYS A 511 -17.65 15.25 -0.05
C LYS A 511 -18.51 16.51 -0.28
N GLU A 512 -18.16 17.62 0.36
CA GLU A 512 -18.87 18.89 0.18
C GLU A 512 -18.80 19.37 -1.29
N TYR A 513 -17.62 19.31 -1.92
CA TYR A 513 -17.45 19.73 -3.32
C TYR A 513 -18.01 18.72 -4.33
N LYS A 514 -18.08 17.43 -3.99
CA LYS A 514 -18.83 16.43 -4.78
C LYS A 514 -20.30 16.80 -4.91
N GLU A 515 -20.89 17.36 -3.85
CA GLU A 515 -22.30 17.78 -3.82
C GLU A 515 -22.52 19.16 -4.48
N THR A 516 -21.57 20.10 -4.40
CA THR A 516 -21.70 21.50 -4.86
C THR A 516 -21.03 21.78 -6.19
N GLY A 517 -20.15 20.92 -6.64
CA GLY A 517 -19.33 21.07 -7.87
C GLY A 517 -17.90 21.48 -7.61
N TRP A 518 -16.99 20.99 -8.43
CA TRP A 518 -15.53 21.12 -8.28
C TRP A 518 -14.95 22.44 -8.80
N SER A 519 -15.71 23.21 -9.58
CA SER A 519 -15.23 24.38 -10.32
C SER A 519 -14.62 25.50 -9.45
N GLU A 520 -14.94 25.53 -8.16
CA GLU A 520 -14.32 26.47 -7.20
C GLU A 520 -12.91 26.04 -6.76
N LEU A 521 -12.53 24.78 -6.96
CA LEU A 521 -11.24 24.26 -6.55
C LEU A 521 -10.24 24.24 -7.72
N ASN A 522 -10.69 23.81 -8.89
CA ASN A 522 -9.87 23.72 -10.08
C ASN A 522 -10.75 23.65 -11.34
N SER A 523 -10.12 23.76 -12.52
CA SER A 523 -10.78 23.65 -13.83
C SER A 523 -10.65 22.28 -14.48
N ALA A 524 -10.20 21.27 -13.74
CA ALA A 524 -10.13 19.90 -14.21
C ALA A 524 -11.53 19.29 -14.43
N SER A 525 -11.62 18.21 -15.19
CA SER A 525 -12.87 17.52 -15.43
C SER A 525 -13.49 17.00 -14.13
N SER A 526 -14.81 16.88 -14.11
CA SER A 526 -15.49 16.25 -12.96
C SER A 526 -15.02 14.82 -12.75
N GLU A 527 -14.69 14.11 -13.83
CA GLU A 527 -14.21 12.73 -13.82
C GLU A 527 -12.88 12.61 -13.09
N LEU A 528 -11.91 13.51 -13.36
CA LEU A 528 -10.66 13.54 -12.61
C LEU A 528 -10.89 13.86 -11.13
N ASN A 529 -11.71 14.86 -10.81
CA ASN A 529 -12.00 15.21 -9.43
C ASN A 529 -12.76 14.10 -8.68
N ASP A 530 -13.60 13.33 -9.37
CA ASP A 530 -14.29 12.17 -8.80
C ASP A 530 -13.32 11.05 -8.45
N LYS A 531 -12.27 10.82 -9.27
CA LYS A 531 -11.16 9.93 -8.90
C LYS A 531 -10.48 10.39 -7.60
N PHE A 532 -10.19 11.67 -7.46
CA PHE A 532 -9.65 12.22 -6.20
C PHE A 532 -10.57 12.01 -5.00
N TYR A 533 -11.88 11.91 -5.21
CA TYR A 533 -12.84 11.74 -4.13
C TYR A 533 -12.81 10.32 -3.53
N ASP A 534 -12.83 9.26 -4.33
CA ASP A 534 -13.07 7.89 -3.84
C ASP A 534 -12.09 6.82 -4.35
N ASP A 535 -11.22 7.13 -5.32
CA ASP A 535 -10.21 6.20 -5.82
C ASP A 535 -9.06 6.02 -4.80
N ILE A 536 -8.39 4.88 -4.90
CA ILE A 536 -7.26 4.47 -4.06
C ILE A 536 -5.96 4.27 -4.85
N ASP A 537 -5.99 4.42 -6.17
CA ASP A 537 -4.80 4.44 -7.02
C ASP A 537 -4.14 5.83 -6.99
N TYR A 538 -3.47 6.12 -5.89
CA TYR A 538 -2.84 7.42 -5.64
C TYR A 538 -1.76 7.80 -6.65
N TYR A 539 -1.07 6.81 -7.22
CA TYR A 539 -0.05 7.10 -8.23
C TYR A 539 -0.66 7.57 -9.54
N ASN A 540 -1.70 6.89 -10.01
CA ASN A 540 -2.43 7.30 -11.21
C ASN A 540 -3.11 8.67 -11.02
N MET A 541 -3.77 8.89 -9.88
CA MET A 541 -4.32 10.22 -9.54
C MET A 541 -3.27 11.32 -9.64
N ALA A 542 -2.06 11.08 -9.09
CA ALA A 542 -0.97 12.05 -9.16
C ALA A 542 -0.53 12.29 -10.62
N GLN A 543 -0.40 11.25 -11.43
CA GLN A 543 0.00 11.37 -12.84
C GLN A 543 -1.04 12.14 -13.68
N GLU A 544 -2.34 11.86 -13.51
CA GLU A 544 -3.41 12.57 -14.20
C GLU A 544 -3.45 14.06 -13.79
N MET A 545 -3.23 14.36 -12.52
CA MET A 545 -3.10 15.73 -12.03
C MET A 545 -1.91 16.45 -12.71
N LEU A 546 -0.73 15.82 -12.74
CA LEU A 546 0.47 16.41 -13.33
C LEU A 546 0.28 16.66 -14.83
N LYS A 547 -0.34 15.74 -15.54
CA LYS A 547 -0.72 15.92 -16.95
C LYS A 547 -1.66 17.12 -17.14
N PHE A 548 -2.70 17.22 -16.33
CA PHE A 548 -3.61 18.38 -16.37
C PHE A 548 -2.86 19.70 -16.13
N LEU A 549 -1.93 19.74 -15.16
CA LEU A 549 -1.15 20.94 -14.87
C LEU A 549 -0.20 21.31 -16.01
N ASP A 550 0.33 20.34 -16.75
CA ASP A 550 1.18 20.59 -17.92
C ASP A 550 0.37 21.13 -19.10
N GLU A 551 -0.88 20.70 -19.27
CA GLU A 551 -1.79 21.20 -20.32
C GLU A 551 -2.31 22.62 -20.04
N MET A 552 -2.22 23.13 -18.80
CA MET A 552 -2.61 24.48 -18.41
C MET A 552 -1.54 25.55 -18.75
N VAL A 553 -0.38 25.20 -19.24
CA VAL A 553 0.74 26.09 -19.62
C VAL A 553 0.58 26.59 -21.08
#